data_31d10fd221a00affc97c2d3da81b2eaf
#
_entry.id   31d10fd221a00affc97c2d3da81b2eaf
#
_cell.length_a   1.000
_cell.length_b   1.000
_cell.length_c   1.000
_cell.angle_alpha   90.00
_cell.angle_beta   90.00
_cell.angle_gamma   90.00
#
_symmetry.space_group_name_H-M   'P 1'
#
loop_
_entity.id
_entity.type
_entity.pdbx_description
1 polymer ?
#
loop_
_entity_poly.entity_id
_entity_poly.type
_entity_poly.pdbx_seq_one_letter_code
_entity_poly.pdbx_strand_id
1 'polypeptide(L)'
;MLTELEKFEIKEFPMPEVGDDDILVKVEGCGVCGTDAHEFKRDPFSLIPVALGHEGTGEIVKMGKNVKKDSAGKDLHLGDKVVTCMIFKDNPDITMFDLNKQNVGGADVYGLLPDDDIHLNGWFSDYILVRGGSTVFNVSDLDLDSRILIEPCAVLVHAVERAKTTGILRFNSRVVVQGCGPIGLICIAVLRTMGIENITAVDGNQARLDFALRMGATKTVNFMEHKGIEELT
;
A
#
# COMPACT_ATOMS: atom_id res chain seq x y z
N MET A 1 3.70 6.26 17.65
CA MET A 1 4.70 5.19 17.76
C MET A 1 4.10 4.05 18.56
N LEU A 2 4.20 2.82 18.09
CA LEU A 2 3.91 1.61 18.88
C LEU A 2 5.11 1.34 19.79
N THR A 3 4.92 1.46 21.10
CA THR A 3 6.01 1.36 22.11
C THR A 3 6.01 0.03 22.85
N GLU A 4 4.84 -0.59 22.94
CA GLU A 4 4.62 -1.92 23.53
C GLU A 4 3.45 -2.56 22.79
N LEU A 5 3.22 -3.88 22.95
CA LEU A 5 2.03 -4.54 22.44
C LEU A 5 0.77 -3.82 22.90
N GLU A 6 -0.14 -3.60 21.98
CA GLU A 6 -1.44 -2.95 22.19
C GLU A 6 -1.34 -1.50 22.75
N LYS A 7 -0.16 -0.84 22.63
CA LYS A 7 0.05 0.48 23.17
C LYS A 7 0.71 1.43 22.18
N PHE A 8 -0.04 2.41 21.70
CA PHE A 8 0.49 3.58 21.00
C PHE A 8 0.76 4.72 21.97
N GLU A 9 1.87 5.42 21.74
CA GLU A 9 2.19 6.67 22.38
C GLU A 9 2.49 7.75 21.34
N ILE A 10 2.04 8.98 21.62
CA ILE A 10 2.48 10.14 20.86
C ILE A 10 3.88 10.50 21.35
N LYS A 11 4.84 10.49 20.43
CA LYS A 11 6.24 10.89 20.69
C LYS A 11 6.57 12.13 19.88
N GLU A 12 7.29 13.04 20.49
CA GLU A 12 7.82 14.22 19.82
C GLU A 12 9.32 14.03 19.61
N PHE A 13 9.77 14.26 18.39
CA PHE A 13 11.18 14.15 18.00
C PHE A 13 11.62 15.45 17.32
N PRO A 14 12.91 15.80 17.43
CA PRO A 14 13.46 16.89 16.63
C PRO A 14 13.26 16.61 15.13
N MET A 15 13.00 17.66 14.35
CA MET A 15 12.95 17.53 12.91
C MET A 15 14.34 17.13 12.38
N PRO A 16 14.44 16.09 11.54
CA PRO A 16 15.72 15.63 11.02
C PRO A 16 16.34 16.65 10.07
N GLU A 17 17.67 16.58 9.93
CA GLU A 17 18.32 17.19 8.79
C GLU A 17 17.93 16.46 7.52
N VAL A 18 17.63 17.22 6.45
CA VAL A 18 17.31 16.65 5.14
C VAL A 18 18.59 16.59 4.34
N GLY A 19 19.04 15.37 4.06
CA GLY A 19 20.23 15.11 3.24
C GLY A 19 20.06 15.56 1.79
N ASP A 20 21.14 15.51 1.04
CA ASP A 20 21.18 16.00 -0.36
C ASP A 20 20.20 15.28 -1.30
N ASP A 21 19.85 14.03 -0.98
CA ASP A 21 19.00 13.16 -1.80
C ASP A 21 17.66 12.84 -1.13
N ASP A 22 17.39 13.40 0.05
CA ASP A 22 16.21 13.11 0.86
C ASP A 22 15.05 14.07 0.58
N ILE A 23 13.85 13.65 0.98
CA ILE A 23 12.63 14.46 0.92
C ILE A 23 11.95 14.41 2.28
N LEU A 24 11.64 15.57 2.86
CA LEU A 24 10.78 15.66 4.03
C LEU A 24 9.34 15.89 3.57
N VAL A 25 8.45 15.00 3.96
CA VAL A 25 7.04 15.05 3.61
C VAL A 25 6.21 15.30 4.87
N LYS A 26 5.34 16.30 4.81
CA LYS A 26 4.28 16.51 5.80
C LYS A 26 3.14 15.58 5.44
N VAL A 27 2.81 14.67 6.34
CA VAL A 27 1.77 13.65 6.11
C VAL A 27 0.39 14.30 6.07
N GLU A 28 -0.41 13.96 5.07
CA GLU A 28 -1.80 14.38 4.94
C GLU A 28 -2.78 13.24 5.27
N GLY A 29 -2.35 12.00 5.07
CA GLY A 29 -3.15 10.83 5.40
C GLY A 29 -2.37 9.54 5.21
N CYS A 30 -2.83 8.51 5.91
CA CYS A 30 -2.31 7.15 5.78
C CYS A 30 -3.44 6.15 6.02
N GLY A 31 -3.52 5.13 5.18
CA GLY A 31 -4.38 3.98 5.40
C GLY A 31 -3.90 3.13 6.58
N VAL A 32 -4.80 2.33 7.14
CA VAL A 32 -4.48 1.34 8.18
C VAL A 32 -4.61 -0.04 7.59
N CYS A 33 -3.50 -0.73 7.43
CA CYS A 33 -3.41 -2.08 6.91
C CYS A 33 -3.69 -3.14 8.00
N GLY A 34 -4.06 -4.34 7.56
CA GLY A 34 -4.10 -5.50 8.44
C GLY A 34 -2.75 -5.82 9.09
N THR A 35 -1.65 -5.50 8.42
CA THR A 35 -0.29 -5.62 8.95
C THR A 35 -0.08 -4.75 10.19
N ASP A 36 -0.52 -3.48 10.15
CA ASP A 36 -0.44 -2.58 11.31
C ASP A 36 -1.22 -3.14 12.51
N ALA A 37 -2.39 -3.73 12.25
CA ALA A 37 -3.19 -4.36 13.29
C ALA A 37 -2.54 -5.64 13.85
N HIS A 38 -1.79 -6.37 13.04
CA HIS A 38 -1.02 -7.54 13.50
C HIS A 38 0.19 -7.13 14.34
N GLU A 39 0.95 -6.10 13.90
CA GLU A 39 2.06 -5.54 14.68
C GLU A 39 1.56 -5.00 16.03
N PHE A 40 0.44 -4.27 16.04
CA PHE A 40 -0.16 -3.78 17.27
C PHE A 40 -0.46 -4.90 18.27
N LYS A 41 -0.97 -6.05 17.82
CA LYS A 41 -1.41 -7.14 18.69
C LYS A 41 -0.33 -8.16 19.04
N ARG A 42 0.67 -8.35 18.18
CA ARG A 42 1.53 -9.56 18.28
C ARG A 42 3.00 -9.28 17.98
N ASP A 43 3.35 -8.13 17.37
CA ASP A 43 4.72 -7.79 16.91
C ASP A 43 5.41 -8.97 16.18
N PRO A 44 4.78 -9.54 15.12
CA PRO A 44 5.30 -10.72 14.45
C PRO A 44 6.65 -10.50 13.79
N PHE A 45 7.05 -9.25 13.54
CA PHE A 45 8.34 -8.91 12.94
C PHE A 45 9.36 -8.40 13.95
N SER A 46 8.99 -8.31 15.24
CA SER A 46 9.86 -7.81 16.33
C SER A 46 10.35 -6.40 16.06
N LEU A 47 9.44 -5.48 15.73
CA LEU A 47 9.75 -4.10 15.33
C LEU A 47 9.66 -3.11 16.47
N ILE A 48 9.02 -3.43 17.58
CA ILE A 48 8.79 -2.49 18.69
C ILE A 48 10.11 -2.03 19.32
N PRO A 49 10.34 -0.69 19.48
CA PRO A 49 9.44 0.40 19.14
C PRO A 49 9.45 0.74 17.64
N VAL A 50 8.29 1.12 17.08
CA VAL A 50 8.14 1.40 15.66
C VAL A 50 7.11 2.49 15.38
N ALA A 51 7.38 3.37 14.40
CA ALA A 51 6.37 4.20 13.78
C ALA A 51 5.74 3.41 12.61
N LEU A 52 4.52 2.92 12.79
CA LEU A 52 3.80 2.16 11.78
C LEU A 52 3.27 3.06 10.64
N GLY A 53 2.55 2.44 9.70
CA GLY A 53 1.90 3.08 8.56
C GLY A 53 2.77 3.04 7.31
N HIS A 54 2.24 2.43 6.25
CA HIS A 54 2.93 2.24 4.97
C HIS A 54 2.07 2.58 3.75
N GLU A 55 0.82 2.99 3.96
CA GLU A 55 -0.14 3.40 2.93
C GLU A 55 -0.32 4.92 2.93
N GLY A 56 0.79 5.68 2.96
CA GLY A 56 0.76 7.10 3.23
C GLY A 56 0.95 8.01 2.03
N THR A 57 0.51 9.26 2.20
CA THR A 57 0.69 10.36 1.26
C THR A 57 0.82 11.69 1.99
N GLY A 58 1.49 12.64 1.36
CA GLY A 58 1.64 13.96 1.95
C GLY A 58 2.30 14.97 1.00
N GLU A 59 2.56 16.14 1.55
CA GLU A 59 3.12 17.29 0.86
C GLU A 59 4.64 17.39 1.08
N ILE A 60 5.38 17.60 0.00
CA ILE A 60 6.81 17.91 0.08
C ILE A 60 7.01 19.27 0.75
N VAL A 61 7.64 19.30 1.92
CA VAL A 61 7.95 20.53 2.65
C VAL A 61 9.43 20.91 2.61
N LYS A 62 10.31 19.94 2.34
CA LYS A 62 11.75 20.17 2.14
C LYS A 62 12.33 19.11 1.22
N MET A 63 13.27 19.49 0.37
CA MET A 63 13.97 18.57 -0.55
C MET A 63 15.47 18.82 -0.51
N GLY A 64 16.23 17.73 -0.64
CA GLY A 64 17.65 17.77 -0.88
C GLY A 64 18.00 18.40 -2.23
N LYS A 65 19.20 18.92 -2.34
CA LYS A 65 19.64 19.67 -3.54
C LYS A 65 19.71 18.83 -4.82
N ASN A 66 19.85 17.51 -4.69
CA ASN A 66 19.93 16.58 -5.82
C ASN A 66 18.56 16.10 -6.29
N VAL A 67 17.52 16.24 -5.46
CA VAL A 67 16.15 15.81 -5.78
C VAL A 67 15.53 16.80 -6.77
N LYS A 68 15.22 16.34 -7.98
CA LYS A 68 14.64 17.16 -9.05
C LYS A 68 13.43 16.53 -9.70
N LYS A 69 13.38 15.20 -9.72
CA LYS A 69 12.35 14.44 -10.43
C LYS A 69 11.88 13.27 -9.57
N ASP A 70 10.65 12.88 -9.82
CA ASP A 70 10.10 11.63 -9.29
C ASP A 70 10.64 10.41 -10.06
N SER A 71 10.28 9.23 -9.62
CA SER A 71 10.74 7.97 -10.23
C SER A 71 10.18 7.71 -11.63
N ALA A 72 9.14 8.44 -12.05
CA ALA A 72 8.60 8.42 -13.41
C ALA A 72 9.20 9.51 -14.31
N GLY A 73 10.06 10.41 -13.78
CA GLY A 73 10.69 11.49 -14.51
C GLY A 73 9.92 12.82 -14.50
N LYS A 74 8.81 12.92 -13.75
CA LYS A 74 8.05 14.17 -13.54
C LYS A 74 8.83 15.07 -12.58
N ASP A 75 8.89 16.37 -12.85
CA ASP A 75 9.58 17.32 -11.98
C ASP A 75 8.91 17.37 -10.60
N LEU A 76 9.74 17.51 -9.56
CA LEU A 76 9.32 17.65 -8.16
C LEU A 76 9.60 19.05 -7.64
N HIS A 77 8.62 19.61 -6.91
CA HIS A 77 8.69 20.92 -6.29
C HIS A 77 8.18 20.87 -4.84
N LEU A 78 8.51 21.87 -4.06
CA LEU A 78 7.89 22.08 -2.76
C LEU A 78 6.39 22.30 -2.93
N GLY A 79 5.59 21.67 -2.08
CA GLY A 79 4.13 21.68 -2.16
C GLY A 79 3.51 20.56 -2.99
N ASP A 80 4.32 19.82 -3.78
CA ASP A 80 3.82 18.66 -4.51
C ASP A 80 3.36 17.56 -3.55
N LYS A 81 2.30 16.85 -3.96
CA LYS A 81 1.78 15.71 -3.24
C LYS A 81 2.44 14.44 -3.75
N VAL A 82 2.93 13.62 -2.83
CA VAL A 82 3.68 12.42 -3.16
C VAL A 82 3.18 11.19 -2.42
N VAL A 83 3.44 10.05 -3.05
CA VAL A 83 3.42 8.72 -2.44
C VAL A 83 4.78 8.06 -2.65
N THR A 84 5.13 7.13 -1.78
CA THR A 84 6.34 6.34 -1.94
C THR A 84 5.97 4.89 -2.21
N CYS A 85 6.84 4.16 -2.91
CA CYS A 85 6.86 2.73 -2.68
C CYS A 85 7.21 2.49 -1.21
N MET A 86 6.51 1.54 -0.57
CA MET A 86 6.80 1.22 0.83
C MET A 86 8.24 0.71 1.02
N ILE A 87 8.80 0.04 0.01
CA ILE A 87 10.15 -0.52 0.05
C ILE A 87 11.11 0.55 -0.42
N PHE A 88 12.07 0.93 0.42
CA PHE A 88 13.19 1.75 0.01
C PHE A 88 14.47 0.91 0.00
N LYS A 89 15.40 1.30 -0.84
CA LYS A 89 16.48 0.44 -1.28
C LYS A 89 17.77 0.72 -0.52
N ASP A 90 18.16 -0.17 0.38
CA ASP A 90 19.54 -0.23 0.86
C ASP A 90 20.40 -1.25 0.07
N ASN A 91 19.79 -2.12 -0.73
CA ASN A 91 20.51 -3.12 -1.51
C ASN A 91 20.30 -2.92 -3.01
N PRO A 92 21.34 -2.50 -3.78
CA PRO A 92 21.27 -2.30 -5.22
C PRO A 92 20.89 -3.56 -6.02
N ASP A 93 21.03 -4.74 -5.42
CA ASP A 93 20.75 -6.03 -6.08
C ASP A 93 19.28 -6.46 -5.95
N ILE A 94 18.47 -5.76 -5.14
CA ILE A 94 17.03 -6.01 -5.05
C ILE A 94 16.31 -5.03 -5.96
N THR A 95 15.96 -5.47 -7.15
CA THR A 95 15.00 -4.74 -7.97
C THR A 95 13.60 -5.15 -7.54
N MET A 96 12.74 -4.17 -7.24
CA MET A 96 11.33 -4.35 -6.88
C MET A 96 10.55 -5.20 -7.91
N PHE A 97 11.08 -5.34 -9.10
CA PHE A 97 10.50 -6.07 -10.23
C PHE A 97 11.09 -7.45 -10.44
N ASP A 98 12.02 -7.91 -9.60
CA ASP A 98 12.52 -9.29 -9.70
C ASP A 98 11.51 -10.25 -9.08
N LEU A 99 10.52 -10.62 -9.86
CA LEU A 99 9.42 -11.53 -9.50
C LEU A 99 9.91 -12.92 -9.05
N ASN A 100 11.18 -13.24 -9.25
CA ASN A 100 11.77 -14.54 -8.91
C ASN A 100 12.43 -14.53 -7.52
N LYS A 101 12.69 -13.38 -6.92
CA LYS A 101 13.24 -13.28 -5.58
C LYS A 101 12.10 -13.23 -4.55
N GLN A 102 11.70 -14.38 -4.06
CA GLN A 102 10.60 -14.53 -3.08
C GLN A 102 10.95 -14.05 -1.66
N ASN A 103 12.20 -13.68 -1.40
CA ASN A 103 12.65 -13.22 -0.10
C ASN A 103 13.00 -11.74 -0.18
N VAL A 104 12.09 -10.91 0.29
CA VAL A 104 12.34 -9.49 0.62
C VAL A 104 13.12 -9.40 1.95
N GLY A 105 13.86 -10.44 2.31
CA GLY A 105 14.72 -10.45 3.48
C GLY A 105 15.83 -9.42 3.31
N GLY A 106 15.76 -8.33 4.10
CA GLY A 106 16.73 -7.24 4.08
C GLY A 106 16.31 -6.02 3.26
N ALA A 107 15.04 -5.88 2.88
CA ALA A 107 14.51 -4.62 2.37
C ALA A 107 13.94 -3.80 3.53
N ASP A 108 14.37 -2.56 3.65
CA ASP A 108 13.78 -1.63 4.56
C ASP A 108 12.42 -1.17 4.05
N VAL A 109 11.42 -1.14 4.93
CA VAL A 109 10.03 -0.84 4.58
C VAL A 109 9.53 0.30 5.46
N TYR A 110 9.12 1.40 4.84
CA TYR A 110 8.48 2.49 5.58
C TYR A 110 7.27 1.98 6.38
N GLY A 111 7.22 2.32 7.67
CA GLY A 111 6.19 1.85 8.58
C GLY A 111 6.37 0.44 9.14
N LEU A 112 7.41 -0.27 8.71
CA LEU A 112 7.79 -1.60 9.22
C LEU A 112 9.31 -1.68 9.47
N LEU A 113 9.92 -0.56 9.82
CA LEU A 113 11.31 -0.44 10.21
C LEU A 113 11.37 -0.12 11.71
N PRO A 114 12.15 -0.86 12.51
CA PRO A 114 12.39 -0.51 13.90
C PRO A 114 12.84 0.93 14.04
N ASP A 115 12.54 1.54 15.18
CA ASP A 115 12.94 2.91 15.42
C ASP A 115 14.47 3.08 15.33
N ASP A 116 14.91 4.16 14.74
CA ASP A 116 16.32 4.53 14.59
C ASP A 116 16.54 6.00 15.01
N ASP A 117 17.74 6.51 14.86
CA ASP A 117 18.09 7.88 15.25
C ASP A 117 17.31 8.97 14.48
N ILE A 118 16.60 8.61 13.40
CA ILE A 118 15.78 9.53 12.58
C ILE A 118 14.34 9.58 13.08
N HIS A 119 13.81 8.47 13.63
CA HIS A 119 12.47 8.33 14.19
C HIS A 119 11.29 8.51 13.23
N LEU A 120 11.51 9.02 12.00
CA LEU A 120 10.47 9.36 11.03
C LEU A 120 10.41 8.33 9.88
N ASN A 121 10.24 7.05 10.25
CA ASN A 121 10.30 5.91 9.34
C ASN A 121 8.92 5.35 8.95
N GLY A 122 7.82 5.94 9.41
CA GLY A 122 6.46 5.47 9.14
C GLY A 122 5.47 6.61 8.99
N TRP A 123 4.38 6.34 8.28
CA TRP A 123 3.37 7.34 7.94
C TRP A 123 2.37 7.65 9.07
N PHE A 124 2.40 6.91 10.20
CA PHE A 124 1.63 7.29 11.40
C PHE A 124 2.37 8.36 12.21
N SER A 125 2.69 9.45 11.53
CA SER A 125 3.42 10.59 12.05
C SER A 125 2.98 11.88 11.34
N ASP A 126 3.34 13.06 11.89
CA ASP A 126 3.08 14.33 11.21
C ASP A 126 4.01 14.55 10.01
N TYR A 127 5.20 13.96 10.06
CA TYR A 127 6.22 14.05 9.02
C TYR A 127 6.91 12.71 8.81
N ILE A 128 7.33 12.45 7.59
CA ILE A 128 8.18 11.31 7.24
C ILE A 128 9.41 11.78 6.47
N LEU A 129 10.57 11.20 6.76
CA LEU A 129 11.78 11.40 5.97
C LEU A 129 11.87 10.31 4.90
N VAL A 130 11.61 10.69 3.67
CA VAL A 130 11.81 9.82 2.50
C VAL A 130 13.27 9.89 2.11
N ARG A 131 13.97 8.79 2.31
CA ARG A 131 15.44 8.69 2.14
C ARG A 131 15.83 8.59 0.67
N GLY A 132 17.02 9.08 0.35
CA GLY A 132 17.60 8.97 -0.98
C GLY A 132 17.59 7.54 -1.51
N GLY A 133 17.30 7.38 -2.80
CA GLY A 133 17.12 6.07 -3.43
C GLY A 133 15.72 5.46 -3.33
N SER A 134 14.81 6.07 -2.55
CA SER A 134 13.41 5.66 -2.49
C SER A 134 12.69 5.93 -3.82
N THR A 135 11.74 5.06 -4.14
CA THR A 135 10.82 5.29 -5.25
C THR A 135 9.70 6.22 -4.82
N VAL A 136 9.59 7.37 -5.47
CA VAL A 136 8.63 8.45 -5.17
C VAL A 136 7.86 8.82 -6.42
N PHE A 137 6.56 9.09 -6.31
CA PHE A 137 5.71 9.55 -7.41
C PHE A 137 4.96 10.82 -7.04
N ASN A 138 4.98 11.81 -7.95
CA ASN A 138 4.16 13.01 -7.86
C ASN A 138 2.73 12.69 -8.26
N VAL A 139 1.83 12.80 -7.28
CA VAL A 139 0.40 12.48 -7.39
C VAL A 139 -0.48 13.69 -7.09
N SER A 140 0.03 14.90 -7.32
CA SER A 140 -0.66 16.15 -7.01
C SER A 140 -2.00 16.32 -7.76
N ASP A 141 -2.19 15.58 -8.85
CA ASP A 141 -3.42 15.60 -9.64
C ASP A 141 -4.57 14.77 -9.03
N LEU A 142 -4.30 14.02 -7.96
CA LEU A 142 -5.27 13.17 -7.28
C LEU A 142 -5.73 13.79 -5.96
N ASP A 143 -6.99 13.54 -5.60
CA ASP A 143 -7.51 13.86 -4.27
C ASP A 143 -6.90 12.97 -3.18
N LEU A 144 -7.09 13.34 -1.92
CA LEU A 144 -6.49 12.64 -0.77
C LEU A 144 -6.93 11.17 -0.69
N ASP A 145 -8.20 10.89 -0.89
CA ASP A 145 -8.75 9.53 -0.77
C ASP A 145 -8.14 8.63 -1.85
N SER A 146 -8.03 9.14 -3.08
CA SER A 146 -7.38 8.42 -4.19
C SER A 146 -5.89 8.17 -3.92
N ARG A 147 -5.19 9.15 -3.33
CA ARG A 147 -3.76 9.02 -3.02
C ARG A 147 -3.49 7.94 -1.97
N ILE A 148 -4.30 7.86 -0.93
CA ILE A 148 -4.19 6.84 0.13
C ILE A 148 -4.40 5.43 -0.44
N LEU A 149 -5.25 5.28 -1.46
CA LEU A 149 -5.53 3.99 -2.08
C LEU A 149 -4.45 3.51 -3.06
N ILE A 150 -3.43 4.31 -3.37
CA ILE A 150 -2.40 3.93 -4.36
C ILE A 150 -1.61 2.69 -3.90
N GLU A 151 -1.19 2.65 -2.64
CA GLU A 151 -0.42 1.52 -2.13
C GLU A 151 -1.23 0.21 -2.19
N PRO A 152 -2.44 0.11 -1.59
CA PRO A 152 -3.23 -1.12 -1.70
C PRO A 152 -3.63 -1.44 -3.14
N CYS A 153 -3.82 -0.45 -4.02
CA CYS A 153 -4.00 -0.71 -5.46
C CYS A 153 -2.75 -1.34 -6.09
N ALA A 154 -1.56 -0.88 -5.74
CA ALA A 154 -0.30 -1.43 -6.26
C ALA A 154 -0.14 -2.91 -5.90
N VAL A 155 -0.53 -3.32 -4.68
CA VAL A 155 -0.55 -4.73 -4.27
C VAL A 155 -1.41 -5.56 -5.21
N LEU A 156 -2.61 -5.08 -5.55
CA LEU A 156 -3.54 -5.81 -6.42
C LEU A 156 -3.10 -5.81 -7.89
N VAL A 157 -2.56 -4.70 -8.38
CA VAL A 157 -1.97 -4.63 -9.74
C VAL A 157 -0.85 -5.66 -9.84
N HIS A 158 0.05 -5.73 -8.85
CA HIS A 158 1.11 -6.74 -8.82
C HIS A 158 0.57 -8.17 -8.83
N ALA A 159 -0.42 -8.46 -7.99
CA ALA A 159 -1.04 -9.79 -7.92
C ALA A 159 -1.68 -10.21 -9.26
N VAL A 160 -2.40 -9.29 -9.91
CA VAL A 160 -3.05 -9.53 -11.20
C VAL A 160 -2.01 -9.68 -12.33
N GLU A 161 -0.95 -8.87 -12.35
CA GLU A 161 0.14 -9.03 -13.31
C GLU A 161 0.83 -10.40 -13.16
N ARG A 162 1.06 -10.86 -11.93
CA ARG A 162 1.55 -12.22 -11.69
C ARG A 162 0.59 -13.29 -12.22
N ALA A 163 -0.70 -13.13 -12.00
CA ALA A 163 -1.70 -14.07 -12.56
C ALA A 163 -1.68 -14.08 -14.09
N LYS A 164 -1.48 -12.93 -14.75
CA LYS A 164 -1.34 -12.83 -16.22
C LYS A 164 -0.11 -13.58 -16.73
N THR A 165 1.03 -13.50 -16.04
CA THR A 165 2.25 -14.22 -16.46
C THR A 165 2.09 -15.73 -16.49
N THR A 166 1.14 -16.30 -15.76
CA THR A 166 0.81 -17.74 -15.82
C THR A 166 0.07 -18.14 -17.10
N GLY A 167 -0.45 -17.19 -17.87
CA GLY A 167 -1.30 -17.42 -19.04
C GLY A 167 -2.72 -17.88 -18.72
N ILE A 168 -3.07 -18.03 -17.44
CA ILE A 168 -4.42 -18.45 -17.00
C ILE A 168 -5.39 -17.28 -17.07
N LEU A 169 -4.96 -16.08 -16.65
CA LEU A 169 -5.81 -14.89 -16.66
C LEU A 169 -5.82 -14.24 -18.05
N ARG A 170 -7.00 -14.25 -18.68
CA ARG A 170 -7.28 -13.67 -20.00
C ARG A 170 -8.51 -12.79 -19.92
N PHE A 171 -8.74 -11.92 -20.91
CA PHE A 171 -9.89 -10.99 -20.94
C PHE A 171 -11.26 -11.69 -20.80
N ASN A 172 -11.39 -12.92 -21.28
CA ASN A 172 -12.62 -13.73 -21.20
C ASN A 172 -12.65 -14.71 -20.01
N SER A 173 -11.70 -14.59 -19.08
CA SER A 173 -11.67 -15.44 -17.88
C SER A 173 -12.86 -15.16 -16.98
N ARG A 174 -13.35 -16.21 -16.33
CA ARG A 174 -14.25 -16.08 -15.17
C ARG A 174 -13.41 -16.01 -13.93
N VAL A 175 -13.58 -14.95 -13.16
CA VAL A 175 -12.79 -14.70 -11.95
C VAL A 175 -13.73 -14.72 -10.75
N VAL A 176 -13.31 -15.39 -9.69
CA VAL A 176 -13.98 -15.36 -8.40
C VAL A 176 -13.09 -14.59 -7.42
N VAL A 177 -13.65 -13.55 -6.81
CA VAL A 177 -13.01 -12.80 -5.73
C VAL A 177 -13.68 -13.19 -4.43
N GLN A 178 -12.94 -13.91 -3.59
CA GLN A 178 -13.40 -14.36 -2.29
C GLN A 178 -12.95 -13.37 -1.21
N GLY A 179 -13.93 -12.81 -0.51
CA GLY A 179 -13.78 -11.72 0.44
C GLY A 179 -13.91 -10.34 -0.23
N CYS A 180 -14.93 -9.58 0.19
CA CYS A 180 -15.21 -8.23 -0.30
C CYS A 180 -14.85 -7.17 0.74
N GLY A 181 -13.74 -7.37 1.47
CA GLY A 181 -13.07 -6.33 2.25
C GLY A 181 -12.37 -5.32 1.33
N PRO A 182 -11.64 -4.33 1.86
CA PRO A 182 -10.96 -3.31 1.05
C PRO A 182 -10.14 -3.90 -0.10
N ILE A 183 -9.30 -4.87 0.18
CA ILE A 183 -8.45 -5.55 -0.83
C ILE A 183 -9.28 -6.24 -1.91
N GLY A 184 -10.32 -6.99 -1.52
CA GLY A 184 -11.19 -7.66 -2.50
C GLY A 184 -11.96 -6.68 -3.38
N LEU A 185 -12.44 -5.57 -2.84
CA LEU A 185 -13.13 -4.52 -3.58
C LEU A 185 -12.18 -3.83 -4.59
N ILE A 186 -10.96 -3.50 -4.16
CA ILE A 186 -9.93 -2.95 -5.05
C ILE A 186 -9.58 -3.97 -6.15
N CYS A 187 -9.46 -5.26 -5.80
CA CYS A 187 -9.20 -6.33 -6.77
C CYS A 187 -10.28 -6.35 -7.87
N ILE A 188 -11.55 -6.27 -7.50
CA ILE A 188 -12.66 -6.22 -8.46
C ILE A 188 -12.52 -5.01 -9.40
N ALA A 189 -12.22 -3.83 -8.86
CA ALA A 189 -12.02 -2.63 -9.67
C ALA A 189 -10.83 -2.74 -10.61
N VAL A 190 -9.69 -3.25 -10.14
CA VAL A 190 -8.50 -3.50 -10.97
C VAL A 190 -8.80 -4.47 -12.10
N LEU A 191 -9.41 -5.61 -11.80
CA LEU A 191 -9.81 -6.60 -12.79
C LEU A 191 -10.76 -6.00 -13.83
N ARG A 192 -11.74 -5.22 -13.40
CA ARG A 192 -12.70 -4.56 -14.29
C ARG A 192 -12.02 -3.56 -15.21
N THR A 193 -11.13 -2.74 -14.68
CA THR A 193 -10.33 -1.77 -15.46
C THR A 193 -9.45 -2.46 -16.48
N MET A 194 -8.97 -3.68 -16.19
CA MET A 194 -8.18 -4.50 -17.12
C MET A 194 -9.03 -5.23 -18.18
N GLY A 195 -10.34 -5.03 -18.20
CA GLY A 195 -11.26 -5.60 -19.20
C GLY A 195 -11.81 -6.99 -18.86
N ILE A 196 -11.60 -7.47 -17.62
CA ILE A 196 -12.25 -8.71 -17.17
C ILE A 196 -13.72 -8.41 -16.89
N GLU A 197 -14.62 -9.06 -17.60
CA GLU A 197 -16.06 -8.82 -17.47
C GLU A 197 -16.76 -9.80 -16.51
N ASN A 198 -16.31 -11.04 -16.46
CA ASN A 198 -16.97 -12.08 -15.67
C ASN A 198 -16.36 -12.17 -14.27
N ILE A 199 -16.79 -11.30 -13.35
CA ILE A 199 -16.29 -11.24 -11.98
C ILE A 199 -17.41 -11.64 -11.02
N THR A 200 -17.21 -12.73 -10.28
CA THR A 200 -18.11 -13.15 -9.18
C THR A 200 -17.49 -12.78 -7.85
N ALA A 201 -18.18 -11.98 -7.06
CA ALA A 201 -17.78 -11.60 -5.71
C ALA A 201 -18.44 -12.50 -4.67
N VAL A 202 -17.67 -13.02 -3.71
CA VAL A 202 -18.14 -13.93 -2.67
C VAL A 202 -17.83 -13.34 -1.29
N ASP A 203 -18.84 -13.11 -0.45
CA ASP A 203 -18.69 -12.65 0.93
C ASP A 203 -19.89 -13.10 1.77
N GLY A 204 -19.78 -13.05 3.09
CA GLY A 204 -20.92 -13.29 4.01
C GLY A 204 -21.68 -12.02 4.39
N ASN A 205 -21.20 -10.84 4.00
CA ASN A 205 -21.80 -9.56 4.33
C ASN A 205 -22.47 -8.94 3.10
N GLN A 206 -23.79 -8.79 3.14
CA GLN A 206 -24.57 -8.29 2.01
C GLN A 206 -24.16 -6.87 1.61
N ALA A 207 -23.91 -5.97 2.56
CA ALA A 207 -23.51 -4.59 2.22
C ALA A 207 -22.17 -4.54 1.47
N ARG A 208 -21.25 -5.45 1.77
CA ARG A 208 -19.99 -5.58 1.00
C ARG A 208 -20.23 -6.12 -0.40
N LEU A 209 -21.14 -7.07 -0.55
CA LEU A 209 -21.53 -7.60 -1.88
C LEU A 209 -22.20 -6.54 -2.73
N ASP A 210 -23.07 -5.71 -2.15
CA ASP A 210 -23.70 -4.58 -2.84
C ASP A 210 -22.65 -3.55 -3.30
N PHE A 211 -21.61 -3.35 -2.48
CA PHE A 211 -20.48 -2.51 -2.85
C PHE A 211 -19.64 -3.15 -3.97
N ALA A 212 -19.42 -4.46 -3.92
CA ALA A 212 -18.70 -5.19 -4.96
C ALA A 212 -19.35 -5.04 -6.34
N LEU A 213 -20.69 -5.03 -6.43
CA LEU A 213 -21.40 -4.74 -7.67
C LEU A 213 -21.07 -3.34 -8.20
N ARG A 214 -21.03 -2.34 -7.32
CA ARG A 214 -20.65 -0.96 -7.69
C ARG A 214 -19.20 -0.86 -8.16
N MET A 215 -18.32 -1.70 -7.62
CA MET A 215 -16.90 -1.78 -8.03
C MET A 215 -16.71 -2.55 -9.36
N GLY A 216 -17.75 -3.21 -9.88
CA GLY A 216 -17.72 -3.85 -11.19
C GLY A 216 -17.85 -5.37 -11.20
N ALA A 217 -18.16 -6.00 -10.06
CA ALA A 217 -18.57 -7.40 -10.05
C ALA A 217 -19.89 -7.58 -10.86
N THR A 218 -19.99 -8.67 -11.59
CA THR A 218 -21.17 -8.98 -12.39
C THR A 218 -22.11 -9.97 -11.70
N LYS A 219 -21.61 -10.66 -10.68
CA LYS A 219 -22.37 -11.61 -9.87
C LYS A 219 -21.88 -11.53 -8.43
N THR A 220 -22.79 -11.72 -7.50
CA THR A 220 -22.46 -11.87 -6.07
C THR A 220 -22.97 -13.18 -5.51
N VAL A 221 -22.30 -13.72 -4.53
CA VAL A 221 -22.70 -14.91 -3.78
C VAL A 221 -22.51 -14.62 -2.29
N ASN A 222 -23.62 -14.66 -1.56
CA ASN A 222 -23.61 -14.59 -0.10
C ASN A 222 -23.53 -16.01 0.45
N PHE A 223 -22.35 -16.43 0.94
CA PHE A 223 -22.16 -17.79 1.42
C PHE A 223 -22.93 -18.09 2.73
N MET A 224 -23.42 -17.07 3.43
CA MET A 224 -24.27 -17.25 4.61
C MET A 224 -25.69 -17.69 4.23
N GLU A 225 -26.11 -17.45 2.99
CA GLU A 225 -27.43 -17.80 2.47
C GLU A 225 -27.44 -19.15 1.73
N HIS A 226 -26.27 -19.65 1.35
CA HIS A 226 -26.11 -20.90 0.61
C HIS A 226 -25.68 -22.07 1.50
N LYS A 227 -26.34 -23.21 1.37
CA LYS A 227 -26.10 -24.41 2.18
C LYS A 227 -25.01 -25.35 1.63
N GLY A 228 -24.41 -25.05 0.48
CA GLY A 228 -23.37 -25.86 -0.12
C GLY A 228 -22.73 -25.25 -1.36
N ILE A 229 -21.56 -25.78 -1.74
CA ILE A 229 -20.80 -25.34 -2.91
C ILE A 229 -21.54 -25.63 -4.24
N GLU A 230 -22.43 -26.61 -4.25
CA GLU A 230 -23.22 -27.03 -5.41
C GLU A 230 -24.13 -25.92 -5.96
N GLU A 231 -24.48 -24.93 -5.13
CA GLU A 231 -25.29 -23.78 -5.55
C GLU A 231 -24.44 -22.64 -6.17
N LEU A 232 -23.12 -22.77 -6.16
CA LEU A 232 -22.18 -21.75 -6.65
C LEU A 232 -21.72 -21.97 -8.09
N THR A 233 -22.06 -23.11 -8.68
CA THR A 233 -21.77 -23.47 -10.06
C THR A 233 -23.01 -23.27 -10.91
#